data_d563988b1061996c941cb376aa097a1b
#
_entry.id   d563988b1061996c941cb376aa097a1b
#
_cell.length_a   1.000
_cell.length_b   1.000
_cell.length_c   1.000
_cell.angle_alpha   90.00
_cell.angle_beta   90.00
_cell.angle_gamma   90.00
#
_symmetry.space_group_name_H-M   'P 1'
#
loop_
_entity.id
_entity.type
_entity.pdbx_description
1 polymer ?
#
loop_
_entity_poly.entity_id
_entity_poly.type
_entity_poly.pdbx_seq_one_letter_code
_entity_poly.pdbx_strand_id
1 'polypeptide(L)'
;MKTKALLMLTGAAMAAAPAFAGGHMASELTIVSWGGAYSKSQLNAYHEPYSEKTGATILNDDSSAEAVAKLRAMNEAGNVTWDVVDVVAADAIRLCDEGLALEINPDEDLAAAPDGTPASEDFGDLLVSDCFIPQIVYSTTFGYRTDMVGDTPPTTVCAVFDTEAYPGKRALEKRPINNMEWALMCDGVAKADVYDVLSTPAGQDQALAKLGTIKDDVIWWSAGADTPQLLADGEVVMGSTYNGRLFSVIEEQKQPVAMLWDAQVFDLDGWIIPAGLSPEREARARDYIMFATDTQRLADQAKYISYGPARMSSAPLVGQHADLGIDMAPHMPTDPENAKNTLLYNYEFWADYRDDIDAKWQAWLAQ
;
A
#
# COMPACT_ATOMS: atom_id res chain seq x y z
N MET A 1 -67.55 -54.06 52.81
CA MET A 1 -66.12 -54.18 52.45
C MET A 1 -65.89 -53.28 51.29
N LYS A 2 -65.18 -52.15 51.49
CA LYS A 2 -64.95 -51.13 50.48
C LYS A 2 -63.45 -51.15 50.21
N THR A 3 -63.05 -51.59 48.99
CA THR A 3 -61.69 -51.60 48.51
C THR A 3 -61.35 -50.23 47.90
N LYS A 4 -60.38 -49.55 48.46
CA LYS A 4 -59.86 -48.28 47.91
C LYS A 4 -58.72 -48.60 46.90
N ALA A 5 -58.89 -48.19 45.64
CA ALA A 5 -57.83 -48.23 44.68
C ALA A 5 -56.95 -46.96 44.82
N LEU A 6 -55.65 -47.18 44.92
CA LEU A 6 -54.63 -46.14 45.04
C LEU A 6 -54.06 -45.86 43.61
N LEU A 7 -54.34 -44.69 43.05
CA LEU A 7 -53.76 -44.23 41.80
C LEU A 7 -52.38 -43.65 42.10
N MET A 8 -51.30 -44.26 41.57
CA MET A 8 -49.98 -43.68 41.54
C MET A 8 -49.85 -42.78 40.27
N LEU A 9 -49.68 -41.46 40.48
CA LEU A 9 -49.25 -40.54 39.44
C LEU A 9 -47.72 -40.60 39.37
N THR A 10 -47.20 -41.10 38.26
CA THR A 10 -45.76 -40.97 37.89
C THR A 10 -45.54 -39.63 37.17
N GLY A 11 -44.98 -38.65 37.88
CA GLY A 11 -44.55 -37.40 37.32
C GLY A 11 -43.25 -37.60 36.53
N ALA A 12 -43.30 -37.42 35.20
CA ALA A 12 -42.12 -37.30 34.35
C ALA A 12 -41.52 -35.90 34.52
N ALA A 13 -40.38 -35.81 35.20
CA ALA A 13 -39.57 -34.58 35.23
C ALA A 13 -38.86 -34.43 33.89
N MET A 14 -39.30 -33.52 33.03
CA MET A 14 -38.53 -33.06 31.88
C MET A 14 -37.38 -32.20 32.41
N ALA A 15 -36.15 -32.75 32.32
CA ALA A 15 -34.95 -31.97 32.52
C ALA A 15 -34.80 -31.06 31.29
N ALA A 16 -35.07 -29.76 31.47
CA ALA A 16 -34.67 -28.74 30.48
C ALA A 16 -33.15 -28.62 30.51
N ALA A 17 -32.47 -29.08 29.45
CA ALA A 17 -31.07 -28.79 29.22
C ALA A 17 -30.93 -27.26 28.97
N PRO A 18 -29.96 -26.58 29.61
CA PRO A 18 -29.71 -25.20 29.30
C PRO A 18 -29.19 -25.15 27.83
N ALA A 19 -29.96 -24.48 26.97
CA ALA A 19 -29.45 -24.05 25.70
C ALA A 19 -28.36 -23.01 26.00
N PHE A 20 -27.10 -23.42 25.86
CA PHE A 20 -26.03 -22.47 25.72
C PHE A 20 -26.28 -21.74 24.39
N ALA A 21 -26.94 -20.60 24.45
CA ALA A 21 -26.84 -19.59 23.44
C ALA A 21 -25.37 -19.15 23.44
N GLY A 22 -24.55 -19.79 22.61
CA GLY A 22 -23.25 -19.29 22.24
C GLY A 22 -23.49 -17.94 21.57
N GLY A 23 -23.48 -16.85 22.35
CA GLY A 23 -23.33 -15.53 21.81
C GLY A 23 -22.01 -15.54 21.06
N HIS A 24 -22.05 -15.57 19.74
CA HIS A 24 -20.96 -15.10 18.92
C HIS A 24 -20.79 -13.64 19.34
N MET A 25 -19.84 -13.38 20.25
CA MET A 25 -19.29 -12.04 20.35
C MET A 25 -18.70 -11.78 18.97
N ALA A 26 -19.28 -10.82 18.24
CA ALA A 26 -18.75 -10.40 16.96
C ALA A 26 -17.25 -10.16 17.17
N SER A 27 -16.42 -10.94 16.49
CA SER A 27 -14.98 -10.82 16.61
C SER A 27 -14.59 -9.47 16.02
N GLU A 28 -13.89 -8.66 16.80
CA GLU A 28 -13.37 -7.36 16.36
C GLU A 28 -11.95 -7.53 15.84
N LEU A 29 -11.63 -6.86 14.72
CA LEU A 29 -10.31 -6.78 14.12
C LEU A 29 -9.97 -5.31 13.89
N THR A 30 -8.82 -4.85 14.38
CA THR A 30 -8.28 -3.54 14.04
C THR A 30 -7.30 -3.69 12.88
N ILE A 31 -7.64 -3.10 11.74
CA ILE A 31 -6.82 -3.13 10.53
C ILE A 31 -6.33 -1.71 10.25
N VAL A 32 -5.01 -1.58 10.14
CA VAL A 32 -4.33 -0.30 9.94
C VAL A 32 -4.05 -0.09 8.46
N SER A 33 -4.28 1.13 7.96
CA SER A 33 -4.19 1.50 6.55
C SER A 33 -3.66 2.93 6.36
N TRP A 34 -3.55 3.36 5.09
CA TRP A 34 -2.97 4.66 4.68
C TRP A 34 -3.99 5.80 4.53
N GLY A 35 -5.26 5.55 4.80
CA GLY A 35 -6.30 6.55 4.71
C GLY A 35 -6.77 6.91 3.29
N GLY A 36 -7.82 7.72 3.23
CA GLY A 36 -8.36 8.29 2.01
C GLY A 36 -8.87 7.25 1.00
N ALA A 37 -8.58 7.45 -0.28
CA ALA A 37 -9.01 6.55 -1.35
C ALA A 37 -8.47 5.13 -1.19
N TYR A 38 -7.27 4.98 -0.61
CA TYR A 38 -6.67 3.67 -0.38
C TYR A 38 -7.45 2.85 0.64
N SER A 39 -7.69 3.39 1.85
CA SER A 39 -8.52 2.71 2.86
C SER A 39 -9.93 2.43 2.35
N LYS A 40 -10.51 3.36 1.56
CA LYS A 40 -11.82 3.14 0.93
C LYS A 40 -11.81 1.97 -0.05
N SER A 41 -10.74 1.78 -0.83
CA SER A 41 -10.60 0.64 -1.73
C SER A 41 -10.54 -0.69 -0.96
N GLN A 42 -9.81 -0.72 0.15
CA GLN A 42 -9.74 -1.89 1.03
C GLN A 42 -11.08 -2.18 1.73
N LEU A 43 -11.77 -1.14 2.19
CA LEU A 43 -13.10 -1.28 2.76
C LEU A 43 -14.03 -2.03 1.80
N ASN A 44 -14.10 -1.61 0.55
CA ASN A 44 -14.96 -2.20 -0.45
C ASN A 44 -14.52 -3.60 -0.90
N ALA A 45 -13.21 -3.82 -1.06
CA ALA A 45 -12.69 -5.09 -1.59
C ALA A 45 -12.57 -6.19 -0.53
N TYR A 46 -12.27 -5.83 0.71
CA TYR A 46 -11.91 -6.77 1.76
C TYR A 46 -12.79 -6.68 3.00
N HIS A 47 -12.90 -5.49 3.63
CA HIS A 47 -13.47 -5.34 4.97
C HIS A 47 -14.97 -5.63 4.99
N GLU A 48 -15.75 -4.98 4.13
CA GLU A 48 -17.20 -5.22 4.04
C GLU A 48 -17.50 -6.65 3.62
N PRO A 49 -16.89 -7.22 2.54
CA PRO A 49 -17.13 -8.62 2.18
C PRO A 49 -16.72 -9.62 3.27
N TYR A 50 -15.66 -9.36 4.01
CA TYR A 50 -15.26 -10.21 5.14
C TYR A 50 -16.27 -10.13 6.29
N SER A 51 -16.69 -8.92 6.65
CA SER A 51 -17.69 -8.69 7.68
C SER A 51 -19.05 -9.33 7.32
N GLU A 52 -19.47 -9.24 6.06
CA GLU A 52 -20.68 -9.91 5.57
C GLU A 52 -20.58 -11.44 5.66
N LYS A 53 -19.41 -11.99 5.33
CA LYS A 53 -19.17 -13.45 5.36
C LYS A 53 -19.12 -14.01 6.78
N THR A 54 -18.48 -13.28 7.71
CA THR A 54 -18.11 -13.82 9.03
C THR A 54 -18.91 -13.24 10.19
N GLY A 55 -19.53 -12.06 10.02
CA GLY A 55 -20.13 -11.28 11.10
C GLY A 55 -19.10 -10.52 11.94
N ALA A 56 -17.82 -10.51 11.56
CA ALA A 56 -16.79 -9.76 12.27
C ALA A 56 -16.98 -8.24 12.11
N THR A 57 -16.57 -7.49 13.12
CA THR A 57 -16.48 -6.03 13.05
C THR A 57 -15.05 -5.63 12.74
N ILE A 58 -14.84 -4.86 11.67
CA ILE A 58 -13.53 -4.31 11.33
C ILE A 58 -13.47 -2.84 11.74
N LEU A 59 -12.47 -2.51 12.55
CA LEU A 59 -12.09 -1.15 12.90
C LEU A 59 -10.92 -0.73 12.00
N ASN A 60 -11.15 0.27 11.17
CA ASN A 60 -10.11 0.82 10.32
C ASN A 60 -9.35 1.94 11.06
N ASP A 61 -8.02 1.86 11.09
CA ASP A 61 -7.11 2.87 11.65
C ASP A 61 -6.20 3.38 10.52
N ASP A 62 -6.23 4.68 10.23
CA ASP A 62 -5.48 5.28 9.11
C ASP A 62 -4.07 5.76 9.54
N SER A 63 -3.36 4.96 10.35
CA SER A 63 -2.07 5.33 10.96
C SER A 63 -0.85 4.60 10.37
N SER A 64 -0.93 3.97 9.20
CA SER A 64 0.19 3.21 8.60
C SER A 64 1.48 4.03 8.47
N ALA A 65 1.39 5.32 8.21
CA ALA A 65 2.57 6.20 8.17
C ALA A 65 3.41 6.21 9.46
N GLU A 66 2.81 5.82 10.58
CA GLU A 66 3.46 5.78 11.90
C GLU A 66 3.67 4.33 12.39
N ALA A 67 3.42 3.32 11.54
CA ALA A 67 3.31 1.91 11.94
C ALA A 67 4.56 1.42 12.68
N VAL A 68 5.76 1.65 12.15
CA VAL A 68 7.01 1.20 12.77
C VAL A 68 7.18 1.75 14.19
N ALA A 69 6.97 3.05 14.37
CA ALA A 69 7.13 3.69 15.68
C ALA A 69 6.07 3.21 16.68
N LYS A 70 4.82 3.08 16.24
CA LYS A 70 3.71 2.64 17.10
C LYS A 70 3.85 1.17 17.49
N LEU A 71 4.24 0.28 16.56
CA LEU A 71 4.45 -1.13 16.85
C LEU A 71 5.58 -1.36 17.85
N ARG A 72 6.69 -0.61 17.72
CA ARG A 72 7.77 -0.63 18.73
C ARG A 72 7.24 -0.24 20.11
N ALA A 73 6.51 0.87 20.21
CA ALA A 73 5.96 1.35 21.46
C ALA A 73 4.93 0.38 22.07
N MET A 74 4.06 -0.23 21.24
CA MET A 74 3.08 -1.25 21.67
C MET A 74 3.78 -2.51 22.19
N ASN A 75 4.84 -2.95 21.51
CA ASN A 75 5.60 -4.13 21.91
C ASN A 75 6.36 -3.88 23.23
N GLU A 76 7.02 -2.72 23.38
CA GLU A 76 7.66 -2.32 24.62
C GLU A 76 6.68 -2.24 25.80
N ALA A 77 5.45 -1.79 25.55
CA ALA A 77 4.37 -1.74 26.54
C ALA A 77 3.75 -3.12 26.82
N GLY A 78 4.03 -4.15 26.04
CA GLY A 78 3.40 -5.46 26.11
C GLY A 78 1.90 -5.43 25.80
N ASN A 79 1.44 -4.47 25.00
CA ASN A 79 0.03 -4.28 24.66
C ASN A 79 -0.14 -3.90 23.19
N VAL A 80 -0.16 -4.90 22.32
CA VAL A 80 -0.41 -4.75 20.89
C VAL A 80 -1.92 -4.67 20.62
N THR A 81 -2.38 -3.53 20.10
CA THR A 81 -3.81 -3.26 19.86
C THR A 81 -4.23 -3.44 18.40
N TRP A 82 -3.33 -3.52 17.47
CA TRP A 82 -3.55 -3.75 16.05
C TRP A 82 -3.49 -5.24 15.70
N ASP A 83 -4.31 -5.69 14.74
CA ASP A 83 -4.38 -7.09 14.33
C ASP A 83 -3.71 -7.34 12.97
N VAL A 84 -3.91 -6.43 12.01
CA VAL A 84 -3.29 -6.44 10.68
C VAL A 84 -2.84 -5.03 10.37
N VAL A 85 -1.64 -4.87 9.84
CA VAL A 85 -1.06 -3.55 9.57
C VAL A 85 -0.57 -3.50 8.14
N ASP A 86 -1.09 -2.55 7.39
CA ASP A 86 -0.66 -2.23 6.04
C ASP A 86 0.63 -1.41 6.08
N VAL A 87 1.66 -1.85 5.39
CA VAL A 87 2.99 -1.22 5.37
C VAL A 87 3.64 -1.37 4.00
N VAL A 88 4.54 -0.45 3.67
CA VAL A 88 5.42 -0.65 2.52
C VAL A 88 6.40 -1.79 2.79
N ALA A 89 6.85 -2.47 1.74
CA ALA A 89 7.72 -3.64 1.85
C ALA A 89 9.00 -3.38 2.67
N ALA A 90 9.61 -2.21 2.53
CA ALA A 90 10.79 -1.84 3.31
C ALA A 90 10.53 -1.80 4.83
N ASP A 91 9.37 -1.29 5.25
CA ASP A 91 8.99 -1.27 6.66
C ASP A 91 8.60 -2.66 7.16
N ALA A 92 8.00 -3.52 6.31
CA ALA A 92 7.74 -4.92 6.64
C ALA A 92 9.02 -5.71 6.91
N ILE A 93 10.04 -5.57 6.04
CA ILE A 93 11.37 -6.18 6.23
C ILE A 93 11.95 -5.74 7.57
N ARG A 94 11.94 -4.45 7.84
CA ARG A 94 12.45 -3.90 9.10
C ARG A 94 11.72 -4.42 10.34
N LEU A 95 10.39 -4.48 10.29
CA LEU A 95 9.56 -5.00 11.38
C LEU A 95 9.78 -6.50 11.60
N CYS A 96 10.03 -7.25 10.52
CA CYS A 96 10.40 -8.66 10.57
C CYS A 96 11.75 -8.86 11.27
N ASP A 97 12.79 -8.13 10.84
CA ASP A 97 14.14 -8.19 11.44
C ASP A 97 14.16 -7.83 12.93
N GLU A 98 13.28 -6.91 13.33
CA GLU A 98 13.12 -6.51 14.73
C GLU A 98 12.26 -7.50 15.55
N GLY A 99 11.68 -8.53 14.93
CA GLY A 99 10.79 -9.49 15.59
C GLY A 99 9.44 -8.87 16.01
N LEU A 100 9.01 -7.81 15.33
CA LEU A 100 7.75 -7.10 15.59
C LEU A 100 6.60 -7.55 14.70
N ALA A 101 6.88 -8.37 13.68
CA ALA A 101 5.91 -9.01 12.81
C ALA A 101 6.04 -10.54 12.91
N LEU A 102 4.93 -11.24 12.66
CA LEU A 102 4.90 -12.71 12.62
C LEU A 102 5.37 -13.21 11.27
N GLU A 103 6.12 -14.30 11.27
CA GLU A 103 6.46 -15.05 10.06
C GLU A 103 5.19 -15.68 9.45
N ILE A 104 5.14 -15.70 8.12
CA ILE A 104 4.05 -16.23 7.31
C ILE A 104 4.58 -17.40 6.48
N ASN A 105 3.89 -18.53 6.54
CA ASN A 105 4.06 -19.56 5.52
C ASN A 105 3.07 -19.29 4.38
N PRO A 106 3.54 -18.82 3.20
CA PRO A 106 2.64 -18.43 2.12
C PRO A 106 1.62 -19.51 1.72
N ASP A 107 2.03 -20.77 1.71
CA ASP A 107 1.18 -21.87 1.25
C ASP A 107 0.18 -22.38 2.30
N GLU A 108 0.35 -21.99 3.57
CA GLU A 108 -0.56 -22.33 4.67
C GLU A 108 -1.44 -21.14 5.08
N ASP A 109 -0.88 -19.93 5.04
CA ASP A 109 -1.52 -18.71 5.56
C ASP A 109 -2.23 -17.87 4.50
N LEU A 110 -1.87 -18.04 3.21
CA LEU A 110 -2.47 -17.30 2.10
C LEU A 110 -3.31 -18.24 1.21
N ALA A 111 -4.31 -17.66 0.56
CA ALA A 111 -5.17 -18.43 -0.34
C ALA A 111 -4.38 -18.95 -1.56
N ALA A 112 -4.53 -20.23 -1.92
CA ALA A 112 -4.04 -20.74 -3.21
C ALA A 112 -4.82 -20.12 -4.38
N ALA A 113 -4.21 -20.07 -5.57
CA ALA A 113 -4.92 -19.65 -6.78
C ALA A 113 -6.08 -20.62 -7.14
N PRO A 114 -7.08 -20.18 -7.89
CA PRO A 114 -8.25 -21.01 -8.24
C PRO A 114 -7.93 -22.29 -9.01
N ASP A 115 -6.81 -22.33 -9.71
CA ASP A 115 -6.31 -23.52 -10.43
C ASP A 115 -5.49 -24.48 -9.55
N GLY A 116 -5.26 -24.11 -8.28
CA GLY A 116 -4.48 -24.85 -7.30
C GLY A 116 -3.01 -24.47 -7.23
N THR A 117 -2.56 -23.46 -7.98
CA THR A 117 -1.19 -22.94 -7.85
C THR A 117 -0.97 -22.44 -6.42
N PRO A 118 0.10 -22.87 -5.72
CA PRO A 118 0.42 -22.43 -4.38
C PRO A 118 0.61 -20.91 -4.30
N ALA A 119 0.33 -20.31 -3.16
CA ALA A 119 0.50 -18.86 -2.98
C ALA A 119 1.96 -18.44 -3.15
N SER A 120 2.91 -19.24 -2.69
CA SER A 120 4.35 -19.00 -2.87
C SER A 120 4.75 -18.83 -4.34
N GLU A 121 4.14 -19.60 -5.25
CA GLU A 121 4.38 -19.51 -6.69
C GLU A 121 3.61 -18.33 -7.32
N ASP A 122 2.35 -18.11 -6.92
CA ASP A 122 1.46 -17.10 -7.51
C ASP A 122 1.83 -15.65 -7.10
N PHE A 123 2.42 -15.45 -5.92
CA PHE A 123 3.04 -14.18 -5.52
C PHE A 123 4.49 -14.05 -6.00
N GLY A 124 5.22 -15.16 -6.10
CA GLY A 124 6.58 -15.22 -6.62
C GLY A 124 7.55 -14.28 -5.90
N ASP A 125 8.34 -13.55 -6.68
CA ASP A 125 9.38 -12.63 -6.19
C ASP A 125 8.84 -11.43 -5.38
N LEU A 126 7.53 -11.25 -5.30
CA LEU A 126 6.92 -10.19 -4.48
C LEU A 126 6.87 -10.55 -2.98
N LEU A 127 7.13 -11.82 -2.62
CA LEU A 127 7.34 -12.26 -1.24
C LEU A 127 8.75 -11.88 -0.77
N VAL A 128 8.98 -10.58 -0.56
CA VAL A 128 10.31 -10.01 -0.28
C VAL A 128 10.80 -10.20 1.17
N SER A 129 9.96 -10.75 2.04
CA SER A 129 10.27 -11.05 3.45
C SER A 129 9.35 -12.12 3.98
N ASP A 130 9.84 -12.92 4.92
CA ASP A 130 9.05 -13.98 5.58
C ASP A 130 7.85 -13.43 6.40
N CYS A 131 7.81 -12.14 6.67
CA CYS A 131 6.70 -11.50 7.39
C CYS A 131 5.80 -10.64 6.50
N PHE A 132 6.15 -10.45 5.22
CA PHE A 132 5.43 -9.56 4.32
C PHE A 132 4.38 -10.31 3.50
N ILE A 133 3.18 -9.78 3.49
CA ILE A 133 2.03 -10.29 2.73
C ILE A 133 1.72 -9.29 1.62
N PRO A 134 2.20 -9.51 0.38
CA PRO A 134 2.00 -8.54 -0.69
C PRO A 134 0.53 -8.34 -1.02
N GLN A 135 0.11 -7.09 -1.21
CA GLN A 135 -1.26 -6.72 -1.58
C GLN A 135 -1.30 -6.07 -2.95
N ILE A 136 -0.55 -4.99 -3.12
CA ILE A 136 -0.52 -4.21 -4.35
C ILE A 136 0.90 -3.90 -4.83
N VAL A 137 1.00 -3.69 -6.13
CA VAL A 137 2.11 -2.98 -6.78
C VAL A 137 1.62 -1.58 -7.07
N TYR A 138 2.31 -0.58 -6.52
CA TYR A 138 2.05 0.82 -6.84
C TYR A 138 3.28 1.48 -7.47
N SER A 139 3.13 2.66 -7.99
CA SER A 139 4.27 3.44 -8.44
C SER A 139 4.21 4.87 -7.92
N THR A 140 5.40 5.40 -7.60
CA THR A 140 5.61 6.83 -7.50
C THR A 140 5.96 7.36 -8.88
N THR A 141 5.17 8.32 -9.37
CA THR A 141 5.32 8.90 -10.69
C THR A 141 4.93 10.37 -10.68
N PHE A 142 4.93 11.04 -11.83
CA PHE A 142 4.56 12.45 -11.94
C PHE A 142 3.20 12.64 -12.57
N GLY A 143 2.42 13.57 -12.01
CA GLY A 143 1.33 14.22 -12.71
C GLY A 143 1.77 15.57 -13.26
N TYR A 144 1.19 15.99 -14.38
CA TYR A 144 1.39 17.31 -14.94
C TYR A 144 0.08 17.94 -15.41
N ARG A 145 -0.02 19.27 -15.34
CA ARG A 145 -1.16 20.04 -15.83
C ARG A 145 -1.11 20.16 -17.35
N THR A 146 -2.09 19.57 -18.04
CA THR A 146 -2.15 19.58 -19.51
C THR A 146 -2.40 20.97 -20.09
N ASP A 147 -3.01 21.86 -19.33
CA ASP A 147 -3.30 23.26 -19.69
C ASP A 147 -2.16 24.23 -19.35
N MET A 148 -1.08 23.77 -18.68
CA MET A 148 0.07 24.57 -18.28
C MET A 148 1.37 24.22 -19.02
N VAL A 149 1.43 23.06 -19.68
CA VAL A 149 2.64 22.58 -20.37
C VAL A 149 2.72 22.99 -21.86
N GLY A 150 1.75 23.78 -22.34
CA GLY A 150 1.68 24.20 -23.74
C GLY A 150 1.42 23.06 -24.71
N ASP A 151 1.88 23.24 -25.96
CA ASP A 151 1.59 22.29 -27.06
C ASP A 151 2.52 21.06 -27.07
N THR A 152 3.51 21.01 -26.17
CA THR A 152 4.50 19.93 -26.09
C THR A 152 4.47 19.28 -24.72
N PRO A 153 3.63 18.25 -24.51
CA PRO A 153 3.58 17.54 -23.23
C PRO A 153 4.92 16.90 -22.85
N PRO A 154 5.26 16.83 -21.56
CA PRO A 154 6.47 16.13 -21.11
C PRO A 154 6.37 14.64 -21.44
N THR A 155 7.48 14.07 -21.92
CA THR A 155 7.59 12.64 -22.27
C THR A 155 8.62 11.90 -21.44
N THR A 156 9.45 12.63 -20.71
CA THR A 156 10.48 12.06 -19.81
C THR A 156 10.44 12.73 -18.45
N VAL A 157 10.84 12.00 -17.41
CA VAL A 157 10.93 12.51 -16.04
C VAL A 157 11.84 13.75 -15.95
N CYS A 158 12.80 13.89 -16.85
CA CYS A 158 13.74 15.02 -16.85
C CYS A 158 13.06 16.37 -17.19
N ALA A 159 11.86 16.36 -17.73
CA ALA A 159 11.04 17.56 -17.88
C ALA A 159 10.78 18.29 -16.54
N VAL A 160 10.81 17.55 -15.42
CA VAL A 160 10.67 18.11 -14.07
C VAL A 160 11.79 19.13 -13.76
N PHE A 161 12.98 18.89 -14.29
CA PHE A 161 14.16 19.74 -14.09
C PHE A 161 14.30 20.85 -15.16
N ASP A 162 13.45 20.86 -16.19
CA ASP A 162 13.46 21.88 -17.25
C ASP A 162 12.43 22.97 -16.93
N THR A 163 12.88 23.98 -16.17
CA THR A 163 12.02 25.11 -15.77
C THR A 163 11.87 26.17 -16.88
N GLU A 164 12.66 26.09 -17.95
CA GLU A 164 12.53 26.96 -19.12
C GLU A 164 11.43 26.46 -20.05
N ALA A 165 11.44 25.16 -20.40
CA ALA A 165 10.41 24.56 -21.25
C ALA A 165 9.06 24.45 -20.52
N TYR A 166 9.08 24.21 -19.21
CA TYR A 166 7.89 24.02 -18.38
C TYR A 166 7.93 24.96 -17.16
N PRO A 167 7.63 26.25 -17.36
CA PRO A 167 7.66 27.24 -16.26
C PRO A 167 6.58 27.00 -15.22
N GLY A 168 6.92 27.22 -13.93
CA GLY A 168 6.02 27.05 -12.80
C GLY A 168 6.60 26.21 -11.66
N LYS A 169 5.86 26.06 -10.59
CA LYS A 169 6.29 25.29 -9.41
C LYS A 169 6.19 23.77 -9.66
N ARG A 170 6.98 23.03 -8.90
CA ARG A 170 6.94 21.56 -8.80
C ARG A 170 6.47 21.14 -7.42
N ALA A 171 5.86 19.97 -7.30
CA ALA A 171 5.61 19.33 -6.01
C ALA A 171 6.49 18.07 -5.92
N LEU A 172 7.36 17.99 -4.93
CA LEU A 172 8.20 16.82 -4.67
C LEU A 172 8.06 16.38 -3.22
N GLU A 173 8.22 15.09 -2.97
CA GLU A 173 8.18 14.56 -1.62
C GLU A 173 9.37 15.05 -0.79
N LYS A 174 9.14 15.38 0.48
CA LYS A 174 10.17 15.93 1.38
C LYS A 174 11.07 14.81 1.96
N ARG A 175 11.51 13.92 1.11
CA ARG A 175 12.47 12.84 1.43
C ARG A 175 13.39 12.55 0.24
N PRO A 176 14.55 11.92 0.44
CA PRO A 176 15.50 11.66 -0.64
C PRO A 176 15.02 10.60 -1.64
N ILE A 177 14.31 9.59 -1.15
CA ILE A 177 13.81 8.43 -1.93
C ILE A 177 13.04 8.91 -3.15
N ASN A 178 13.28 8.30 -4.29
CA ASN A 178 12.79 8.63 -5.62
C ASN A 178 13.37 9.94 -6.19
N ASN A 179 13.48 11.01 -5.39
CA ASN A 179 13.99 12.29 -5.84
C ASN A 179 15.46 12.22 -6.27
N MET A 180 16.30 11.51 -5.52
CA MET A 180 17.72 11.37 -5.81
C MET A 180 17.96 10.45 -7.00
N GLU A 181 17.16 9.40 -7.15
CA GLU A 181 17.19 8.51 -8.31
C GLU A 181 16.87 9.28 -9.60
N TRP A 182 15.76 10.00 -9.62
CA TRP A 182 15.38 10.83 -10.78
C TRP A 182 16.42 11.90 -11.08
N ALA A 183 16.98 12.54 -10.05
CA ALA A 183 18.03 13.54 -10.23
C ALA A 183 19.26 12.96 -10.92
N LEU A 184 19.75 11.79 -10.49
CA LEU A 184 20.89 11.11 -11.12
C LEU A 184 20.59 10.72 -12.56
N MET A 185 19.41 10.13 -12.83
CA MET A 185 19.01 9.77 -14.19
C MET A 185 18.98 11.01 -15.10
N CYS A 186 18.50 12.14 -14.59
CA CYS A 186 18.42 13.40 -15.33
C CYS A 186 19.74 14.20 -15.35
N ASP A 187 20.76 13.71 -14.64
CA ASP A 187 22.14 14.23 -14.71
C ASP A 187 23.08 13.26 -15.45
N GLY A 188 22.50 12.33 -16.23
CA GLY A 188 23.22 11.48 -17.17
C GLY A 188 23.66 10.12 -16.61
N VAL A 189 23.23 9.72 -15.42
CA VAL A 189 23.49 8.38 -14.89
C VAL A 189 22.50 7.40 -15.53
N ALA A 190 23.01 6.28 -16.05
CA ALA A 190 22.17 5.24 -16.61
C ALA A 190 21.30 4.61 -15.49
N LYS A 191 20.05 4.28 -15.82
CA LYS A 191 19.10 3.70 -14.86
C LYS A 191 19.66 2.49 -14.09
N ALA A 192 20.42 1.63 -14.77
CA ALA A 192 21.03 0.45 -14.17
C ALA A 192 22.09 0.77 -13.11
N ASP A 193 22.73 1.95 -13.20
CA ASP A 193 23.86 2.35 -12.37
C ASP A 193 23.44 3.29 -11.21
N VAL A 194 22.13 3.63 -11.13
CA VAL A 194 21.64 4.66 -10.19
C VAL A 194 22.02 4.34 -8.75
N TYR A 195 21.77 3.13 -8.29
CA TYR A 195 22.04 2.74 -6.90
C TYR A 195 23.55 2.57 -6.62
N ASP A 196 24.33 2.10 -7.59
CA ASP A 196 25.78 2.03 -7.46
C ASP A 196 26.39 3.42 -7.31
N VAL A 197 25.93 4.38 -8.08
CA VAL A 197 26.35 5.79 -7.98
C VAL A 197 25.89 6.38 -6.65
N LEU A 198 24.62 6.19 -6.29
CA LEU A 198 24.02 6.73 -5.07
C LEU A 198 24.62 6.16 -3.77
N SER A 199 25.24 4.97 -3.82
CA SER A 199 25.98 4.39 -2.70
C SER A 199 27.24 5.18 -2.32
N THR A 200 27.68 6.07 -3.20
CA THR A 200 28.89 6.88 -3.00
C THR A 200 28.58 8.31 -2.53
N PRO A 201 29.41 8.91 -1.63
CA PRO A 201 29.23 10.32 -1.25
C PRO A 201 29.21 11.28 -2.46
N ALA A 202 30.02 11.01 -3.50
CA ALA A 202 30.07 11.83 -4.71
C ALA A 202 28.77 11.75 -5.52
N GLY A 203 28.18 10.55 -5.66
CA GLY A 203 26.89 10.37 -6.34
C GLY A 203 25.75 11.03 -5.59
N GLN A 204 25.77 10.96 -4.27
CA GLN A 204 24.80 11.69 -3.43
C GLN A 204 24.91 13.21 -3.63
N ASP A 205 26.15 13.75 -3.67
CA ASP A 205 26.39 15.18 -3.96
C ASP A 205 25.91 15.56 -5.37
N GLN A 206 26.13 14.70 -6.35
CA GLN A 206 25.64 14.87 -7.73
C GLN A 206 24.11 14.96 -7.77
N ALA A 207 23.41 14.03 -7.12
CA ALA A 207 21.94 14.05 -7.04
C ALA A 207 21.41 15.33 -6.40
N LEU A 208 22.00 15.72 -5.26
CA LEU A 208 21.60 16.94 -4.54
C LEU A 208 21.92 18.21 -5.33
N ALA A 209 23.04 18.26 -6.08
CA ALA A 209 23.37 19.36 -6.97
C ALA A 209 22.33 19.51 -8.09
N LYS A 210 21.90 18.38 -8.69
CA LYS A 210 20.84 18.39 -9.70
C LYS A 210 19.49 18.87 -9.13
N LEU A 211 19.08 18.37 -7.96
CA LEU A 211 17.88 18.85 -7.26
C LEU A 211 18.00 20.34 -6.89
N GLY A 212 19.19 20.79 -6.57
CA GLY A 212 19.48 22.19 -6.29
C GLY A 212 19.14 23.14 -7.43
N THR A 213 19.13 22.66 -8.68
CA THR A 213 18.77 23.50 -9.85
C THR A 213 17.31 23.92 -9.88
N ILE A 214 16.43 23.22 -9.16
CA ILE A 214 14.99 23.51 -9.09
C ILE A 214 14.49 23.78 -7.68
N LYS A 215 15.35 23.72 -6.65
CA LYS A 215 14.96 23.73 -5.24
C LYS A 215 14.03 24.90 -4.86
N ASP A 216 14.28 26.08 -5.38
CA ASP A 216 13.48 27.29 -5.11
C ASP A 216 12.10 27.26 -5.78
N ASP A 217 11.91 26.37 -6.75
CA ASP A 217 10.65 26.15 -7.46
C ASP A 217 9.87 24.93 -6.96
N VAL A 218 10.33 24.29 -5.86
CA VAL A 218 9.68 23.11 -5.30
C VAL A 218 8.82 23.45 -4.09
N ILE A 219 7.59 22.97 -4.12
CA ILE A 219 6.71 22.82 -2.95
C ILE A 219 6.96 21.40 -2.39
N TRP A 220 7.55 21.33 -1.20
CA TRP A 220 7.90 20.06 -0.54
C TRP A 220 6.71 19.52 0.23
N TRP A 221 6.15 18.40 -0.23
CA TRP A 221 5.01 17.76 0.42
C TRP A 221 5.45 16.61 1.37
N SER A 222 4.58 16.28 2.33
CA SER A 222 4.79 15.18 3.27
C SER A 222 3.63 14.19 3.32
N ALA A 223 2.46 14.57 2.76
CA ALA A 223 1.31 13.70 2.66
C ALA A 223 0.97 13.44 1.20
N GLY A 224 0.76 12.16 0.82
CA GLY A 224 0.50 11.78 -0.57
C GLY A 224 -0.74 12.41 -1.21
N ALA A 225 -1.62 13.04 -0.41
CA ALA A 225 -2.78 13.80 -0.89
C ALA A 225 -2.43 15.25 -1.29
N ASP A 226 -1.25 15.76 -0.93
CA ASP A 226 -0.90 17.16 -1.16
C ASP A 226 -0.70 17.45 -2.66
N THR A 227 0.09 16.64 -3.38
CA THR A 227 0.35 16.85 -4.81
C THR A 227 -0.91 16.80 -5.68
N PRO A 228 -1.83 15.82 -5.51
CA PRO A 228 -3.12 15.83 -6.21
C PRO A 228 -3.88 17.15 -6.05
N GLN A 229 -3.92 17.69 -4.84
CA GLN A 229 -4.60 18.97 -4.57
C GLN A 229 -3.87 20.14 -5.23
N LEU A 230 -2.54 20.22 -5.10
CA LEU A 230 -1.73 21.27 -5.74
C LEU A 230 -1.88 21.26 -7.27
N LEU A 231 -1.97 20.07 -7.87
CA LEU A 231 -2.26 19.93 -9.30
C LEU A 231 -3.68 20.37 -9.62
N ALA A 232 -4.69 19.95 -8.85
CA ALA A 232 -6.08 20.33 -9.08
C ALA A 232 -6.27 21.86 -9.00
N ASP A 233 -5.63 22.50 -8.04
CA ASP A 233 -5.71 23.96 -7.82
C ASP A 233 -4.83 24.76 -8.81
N GLY A 234 -3.97 24.11 -9.60
CA GLY A 234 -3.06 24.76 -10.54
C GLY A 234 -1.89 25.49 -9.87
N GLU A 235 -1.56 25.13 -8.62
CA GLU A 235 -0.43 25.73 -7.90
C GLU A 235 0.92 25.20 -8.39
N VAL A 236 0.93 24.00 -8.99
CA VAL A 236 2.11 23.38 -9.58
C VAL A 236 1.84 22.94 -11.01
N VAL A 237 2.87 23.02 -11.87
CA VAL A 237 2.80 22.51 -13.25
C VAL A 237 3.01 20.99 -13.31
N MET A 238 3.86 20.47 -12.42
CA MET A 238 4.18 19.05 -12.30
C MET A 238 4.37 18.68 -10.83
N GLY A 239 4.06 17.44 -10.48
CA GLY A 239 4.33 16.97 -9.13
C GLY A 239 4.39 15.45 -9.03
N SER A 240 5.31 14.95 -8.20
CA SER A 240 5.40 13.52 -7.89
C SER A 240 4.37 13.13 -6.86
N THR A 241 3.75 11.98 -7.03
CA THR A 241 2.92 11.29 -6.05
C THR A 241 2.63 9.86 -6.52
N TYR A 242 1.76 9.16 -5.82
CA TYR A 242 1.37 7.79 -6.13
C TYR A 242 0.34 7.74 -7.27
N ASN A 243 0.52 6.81 -8.21
CA ASN A 243 -0.31 6.72 -9.41
C ASN A 243 -1.82 6.60 -9.13
N GLY A 244 -2.23 5.88 -8.08
CA GLY A 244 -3.65 5.77 -7.71
C GLY A 244 -4.27 7.10 -7.26
N ARG A 245 -3.48 7.98 -6.66
CA ARG A 245 -3.94 9.33 -6.27
C ARG A 245 -4.04 10.27 -7.48
N LEU A 246 -3.14 10.13 -8.46
CA LEU A 246 -3.25 10.83 -9.75
C LEU A 246 -4.46 10.34 -10.54
N PHE A 247 -4.72 9.03 -10.53
CA PHE A 247 -5.92 8.48 -11.15
C PHE A 247 -7.19 9.17 -10.64
N SER A 248 -7.32 9.34 -9.32
CA SER A 248 -8.49 10.01 -8.73
C SER A 248 -8.64 11.45 -9.24
N VAL A 249 -7.55 12.21 -9.30
CA VAL A 249 -7.59 13.61 -9.83
C VAL A 249 -7.98 13.64 -11.31
N ILE A 250 -7.48 12.71 -12.10
CA ILE A 250 -7.71 12.66 -13.55
C ILE A 250 -9.11 12.13 -13.85
N GLU A 251 -9.45 10.96 -13.32
CA GLU A 251 -10.64 10.22 -13.75
C GLU A 251 -11.88 10.48 -12.90
N GLU A 252 -11.74 10.67 -11.59
CA GLU A 252 -12.89 10.96 -10.73
C GLU A 252 -13.19 12.46 -10.68
N GLN A 253 -12.15 13.30 -10.48
CA GLN A 253 -12.31 14.75 -10.35
C GLN A 253 -12.27 15.49 -11.69
N LYS A 254 -11.90 14.80 -12.80
CA LYS A 254 -11.82 15.34 -14.16
C LYS A 254 -10.99 16.62 -14.28
N GLN A 255 -9.91 16.70 -13.50
CA GLN A 255 -8.97 17.80 -13.61
C GLN A 255 -8.11 17.68 -14.86
N PRO A 256 -7.64 18.80 -15.46
CA PRO A 256 -6.76 18.78 -16.63
C PRO A 256 -5.33 18.35 -16.24
N VAL A 257 -5.19 17.12 -15.79
CA VAL A 257 -3.94 16.48 -15.35
C VAL A 257 -3.73 15.21 -16.16
N ALA A 258 -2.48 14.89 -16.49
CA ALA A 258 -2.11 13.61 -17.08
C ALA A 258 -0.92 13.02 -16.30
N MET A 259 -0.78 11.68 -16.36
CA MET A 259 0.35 10.97 -15.77
C MET A 259 1.55 10.94 -16.73
N LEU A 260 2.74 11.05 -16.15
CA LEU A 260 4.01 10.85 -16.84
C LEU A 260 4.62 9.55 -16.30
N TRP A 261 4.48 8.47 -17.04
CA TRP A 261 4.91 7.13 -16.62
C TRP A 261 6.42 6.88 -16.75
N ASP A 262 7.14 7.75 -17.48
CA ASP A 262 8.58 7.60 -17.66
C ASP A 262 9.32 7.67 -16.33
N ALA A 263 10.19 6.69 -16.08
CA ALA A 263 10.94 6.52 -14.85
C ALA A 263 10.07 6.43 -13.57
N GLN A 264 8.84 5.92 -13.71
CA GLN A 264 8.05 5.56 -12.54
C GLN A 264 8.84 4.58 -11.65
N VAL A 265 8.70 4.71 -10.35
CA VAL A 265 9.37 3.82 -9.39
C VAL A 265 8.35 2.83 -8.85
N PHE A 266 8.54 1.54 -9.13
CA PHE A 266 7.72 0.47 -8.56
C PHE A 266 8.11 0.22 -7.11
N ASP A 267 7.08 0.06 -6.29
CA ASP A 267 7.20 -0.35 -4.91
C ASP A 267 6.01 -1.24 -4.52
N LEU A 268 6.14 -1.94 -3.42
CA LEU A 268 5.16 -2.88 -2.91
C LEU A 268 4.55 -2.35 -1.62
N ASP A 269 3.25 -2.54 -1.51
CA ASP A 269 2.51 -2.34 -0.28
C ASP A 269 1.74 -3.62 0.06
N GLY A 270 1.58 -3.87 1.35
CA GLY A 270 0.94 -5.08 1.81
C GLY A 270 0.83 -5.12 3.33
N TRP A 271 0.54 -6.28 3.85
CA TRP A 271 0.26 -6.44 5.26
C TRP A 271 1.38 -7.15 6.02
N ILE A 272 1.40 -6.88 7.30
CA ILE A 272 2.03 -7.71 8.32
C ILE A 272 1.00 -8.06 9.39
N ILE A 273 1.23 -9.17 10.11
CA ILE A 273 0.54 -9.48 11.36
C ILE A 273 1.49 -9.13 12.49
N PRO A 274 1.15 -8.20 13.41
CA PRO A 274 2.03 -7.84 14.50
C PRO A 274 2.35 -9.02 15.44
N ALA A 275 3.58 -9.08 15.91
CA ALA A 275 3.93 -9.98 16.99
C ALA A 275 3.27 -9.56 18.32
N GLY A 276 3.13 -10.50 19.26
CA GLY A 276 2.58 -10.22 20.59
C GLY A 276 1.07 -10.25 20.72
N LEU A 277 0.37 -10.70 19.68
CA LEU A 277 -1.08 -10.95 19.74
C LEU A 277 -1.41 -12.17 20.63
N SER A 278 -2.62 -12.20 21.20
CA SER A 278 -3.13 -13.44 21.79
C SER A 278 -3.39 -14.48 20.69
N PRO A 279 -3.33 -15.80 21.01
CA PRO A 279 -3.57 -16.84 20.00
C PRO A 279 -4.91 -16.69 19.26
N GLU A 280 -5.95 -16.18 19.93
CA GLU A 280 -7.26 -15.95 19.30
C GLU A 280 -7.24 -14.76 18.34
N ARG A 281 -6.51 -13.70 18.67
CA ARG A 281 -6.36 -12.54 17.80
C ARG A 281 -5.49 -12.87 16.57
N GLU A 282 -4.40 -13.59 16.79
CA GLU A 282 -3.54 -14.08 15.69
C GLU A 282 -4.35 -14.97 14.74
N ALA A 283 -5.11 -15.93 15.24
CA ALA A 283 -5.93 -16.81 14.40
C ALA A 283 -6.96 -16.02 13.57
N ARG A 284 -7.56 -14.96 14.13
CA ARG A 284 -8.47 -14.09 13.37
C ARG A 284 -7.76 -13.25 12.33
N ALA A 285 -6.57 -12.74 12.65
CA ALA A 285 -5.76 -12.00 11.69
C ALA A 285 -5.36 -12.88 10.50
N ARG A 286 -4.92 -14.11 10.74
CA ARG A 286 -4.61 -15.09 9.68
C ARG A 286 -5.85 -15.47 8.85
N ASP A 287 -7.03 -15.66 9.47
CA ASP A 287 -8.28 -15.92 8.73
C ASP A 287 -8.68 -14.73 7.84
N TYR A 288 -8.51 -13.50 8.32
CA TYR A 288 -8.72 -12.31 7.50
C TYR A 288 -7.72 -12.25 6.34
N ILE A 289 -6.44 -12.50 6.58
CA ILE A 289 -5.39 -12.50 5.55
C ILE A 289 -5.67 -13.59 4.51
N MET A 290 -6.02 -14.79 4.92
CA MET A 290 -6.42 -15.86 4.01
C MET A 290 -7.59 -15.44 3.11
N PHE A 291 -8.58 -14.71 3.65
CA PHE A 291 -9.68 -14.18 2.86
C PHE A 291 -9.25 -13.03 1.93
N ALA A 292 -8.48 -12.07 2.45
CA ALA A 292 -8.09 -10.87 1.72
C ALA A 292 -7.10 -11.16 0.57
N THR A 293 -6.28 -12.20 0.72
CA THR A 293 -5.31 -12.64 -0.30
C THR A 293 -5.92 -13.54 -1.38
N ASP A 294 -7.21 -13.85 -1.34
CA ASP A 294 -7.88 -14.55 -2.42
C ASP A 294 -7.73 -13.82 -3.76
N THR A 295 -7.55 -14.57 -4.84
CA THR A 295 -7.31 -14.05 -6.19
C THR A 295 -8.34 -13.00 -6.61
N GLN A 296 -9.63 -13.24 -6.33
CA GLN A 296 -10.68 -12.30 -6.69
C GLN A 296 -10.66 -11.05 -5.80
N ARG A 297 -10.33 -11.21 -4.52
CA ARG A 297 -10.29 -10.07 -3.57
C ARG A 297 -9.21 -9.06 -3.94
N LEU A 298 -7.99 -9.53 -4.27
CA LEU A 298 -6.92 -8.64 -4.72
C LEU A 298 -7.28 -7.94 -6.05
N ALA A 299 -7.93 -8.65 -6.98
CA ALA A 299 -8.44 -8.03 -8.21
C ALA A 299 -9.57 -7.03 -7.95
N ASP A 300 -10.40 -7.26 -6.93
CA ASP A 300 -11.50 -6.37 -6.59
C ASP A 300 -11.01 -5.00 -6.08
N GLN A 301 -9.87 -4.92 -5.41
CA GLN A 301 -9.32 -3.63 -5.00
C GLN A 301 -8.99 -2.73 -6.21
N ALA A 302 -8.48 -3.32 -7.29
CA ALA A 302 -8.19 -2.59 -8.52
C ALA A 302 -9.41 -1.96 -9.20
N LYS A 303 -10.65 -2.33 -8.80
CA LYS A 303 -11.88 -1.68 -9.24
C LYS A 303 -12.12 -0.30 -8.61
N TYR A 304 -11.40 0.02 -7.54
CA TYR A 304 -11.60 1.24 -6.75
C TYR A 304 -10.38 2.17 -6.74
N ILE A 305 -9.20 1.63 -7.06
CA ILE A 305 -7.95 2.38 -7.12
C ILE A 305 -7.00 1.74 -8.13
N SER A 306 -6.24 2.53 -8.87
CA SER A 306 -5.39 2.05 -9.96
C SER A 306 -4.04 1.49 -9.48
N TYR A 307 -4.07 0.58 -8.51
CA TYR A 307 -2.90 -0.20 -8.08
C TYR A 307 -2.99 -1.64 -8.62
N GLY A 308 -1.86 -2.16 -9.09
CA GLY A 308 -1.81 -3.53 -9.61
C GLY A 308 -1.93 -4.54 -8.46
N PRO A 309 -2.76 -5.59 -8.59
CA PRO A 309 -2.79 -6.66 -7.60
C PRO A 309 -1.44 -7.39 -7.56
N ALA A 310 -0.99 -7.75 -6.37
CA ALA A 310 0.30 -8.41 -6.16
C ALA A 310 0.32 -9.92 -6.48
N ARG A 311 -0.71 -10.46 -7.10
CA ARG A 311 -0.80 -11.87 -7.54
C ARG A 311 -0.90 -11.99 -9.04
N MET A 312 -0.18 -12.95 -9.62
CA MET A 312 -0.26 -13.24 -11.06
C MET A 312 -1.67 -13.66 -11.47
N SER A 313 -2.34 -14.51 -10.68
CA SER A 313 -3.71 -14.97 -10.95
C SER A 313 -4.77 -13.85 -10.87
N SER A 314 -4.51 -12.76 -10.17
CA SER A 314 -5.43 -11.63 -10.03
C SER A 314 -5.36 -10.64 -11.20
N ALA A 315 -4.20 -10.49 -11.83
CA ALA A 315 -4.01 -9.50 -12.89
C ALA A 315 -5.01 -9.63 -14.07
N PRO A 316 -5.34 -10.84 -14.59
CA PRO A 316 -6.33 -11.01 -15.66
C PRO A 316 -7.77 -10.70 -15.22
N LEU A 317 -8.04 -10.59 -13.92
CA LEU A 317 -9.37 -10.33 -13.37
C LEU A 317 -9.61 -8.83 -13.12
N VAL A 318 -8.60 -8.00 -13.31
CA VAL A 318 -8.74 -6.54 -13.26
C VAL A 318 -9.68 -6.11 -14.40
N GLY A 319 -10.78 -5.47 -14.03
CA GLY A 319 -11.83 -5.10 -14.95
C GLY A 319 -12.08 -3.59 -14.98
N GLN A 320 -13.34 -3.23 -14.96
CA GLN A 320 -13.77 -1.83 -14.99
C GLN A 320 -13.81 -1.23 -13.58
N HIS A 321 -13.55 0.08 -13.49
CA HIS A 321 -13.78 0.84 -12.27
C HIS A 321 -15.24 0.74 -11.83
N ALA A 322 -15.47 0.47 -10.56
CA ALA A 322 -16.80 0.15 -10.03
C ALA A 322 -17.83 1.27 -10.26
N ASP A 323 -17.44 2.53 -10.10
CA ASP A 323 -18.33 3.69 -10.20
C ASP A 323 -18.26 4.36 -11.59
N LEU A 324 -17.09 4.37 -12.25
CA LEU A 324 -16.87 5.10 -13.50
C LEU A 324 -17.13 4.24 -14.75
N GLY A 325 -17.08 2.92 -14.62
CA GLY A 325 -17.26 1.99 -15.75
C GLY A 325 -16.14 2.03 -16.80
N ILE A 326 -15.00 2.64 -16.48
CA ILE A 326 -13.81 2.70 -17.36
C ILE A 326 -12.94 1.48 -17.14
N ASP A 327 -12.25 1.03 -18.19
CA ASP A 327 -11.26 -0.05 -18.08
C ASP A 327 -10.09 0.38 -17.23
N MET A 328 -9.73 -0.41 -16.20
CA MET A 328 -8.68 -0.08 -15.26
C MET A 328 -7.28 -0.49 -15.75
N ALA A 329 -7.15 -1.42 -16.67
CA ALA A 329 -5.86 -1.92 -17.13
C ALA A 329 -4.92 -0.80 -17.63
N PRO A 330 -5.34 0.17 -18.47
CA PRO A 330 -4.48 1.25 -18.94
C PRO A 330 -4.00 2.21 -17.83
N HIS A 331 -4.63 2.17 -16.66
CA HIS A 331 -4.30 3.03 -15.51
C HIS A 331 -3.39 2.34 -14.49
N MET A 332 -3.04 1.07 -14.73
CA MET A 332 -2.17 0.30 -13.85
C MET A 332 -0.69 0.62 -14.10
N PRO A 333 0.14 0.70 -13.05
CA PRO A 333 1.58 0.89 -13.23
C PRO A 333 2.22 -0.30 -13.96
N THR A 334 1.62 -1.49 -13.81
CA THR A 334 2.07 -2.75 -14.42
C THR A 334 1.61 -2.94 -15.87
N ASP A 335 0.79 -2.03 -16.43
CA ASP A 335 0.45 -2.09 -17.86
C ASP A 335 1.74 -2.01 -18.70
N PRO A 336 1.92 -2.86 -19.74
CA PRO A 336 3.13 -2.91 -20.54
C PRO A 336 3.52 -1.57 -21.20
N GLU A 337 2.55 -0.71 -21.53
CA GLU A 337 2.83 0.62 -22.09
C GLU A 337 3.37 1.57 -21.01
N ASN A 338 2.82 1.49 -19.79
CA ASN A 338 3.22 2.32 -18.66
C ASN A 338 4.57 1.86 -18.07
N ALA A 339 4.85 0.56 -18.10
CA ALA A 339 6.04 -0.06 -17.50
C ALA A 339 7.32 -0.03 -18.38
N LYS A 340 7.30 0.62 -19.55
CA LYS A 340 8.43 0.62 -20.51
C LYS A 340 9.75 1.10 -19.93
N ASN A 341 9.72 2.08 -19.05
CA ASN A 341 10.91 2.64 -18.41
C ASN A 341 10.73 2.76 -16.89
N THR A 342 10.47 1.63 -16.24
CA THR A 342 10.30 1.56 -14.79
C THR A 342 11.64 1.45 -14.09
N LEU A 343 11.84 2.20 -13.01
CA LEU A 343 12.88 1.97 -12.02
C LEU A 343 12.32 1.07 -10.91
N LEU A 344 13.03 0.00 -10.59
CA LEU A 344 12.67 -0.84 -9.45
C LEU A 344 13.26 -0.25 -8.18
N TYR A 345 12.44 -0.12 -7.14
CA TYR A 345 12.92 0.25 -5.82
C TYR A 345 13.91 -0.80 -5.31
N ASN A 346 15.04 -0.36 -4.77
CA ASN A 346 16.04 -1.26 -4.22
C ASN A 346 15.97 -1.25 -2.69
N TYR A 347 15.30 -2.27 -2.14
CA TYR A 347 15.08 -2.41 -0.69
C TYR A 347 16.39 -2.56 0.09
N GLU A 348 17.35 -3.34 -0.41
CA GLU A 348 18.65 -3.58 0.22
C GLU A 348 19.45 -2.27 0.29
N PHE A 349 19.53 -1.56 -0.84
CA PHE A 349 20.19 -0.26 -0.89
C PHE A 349 19.62 0.72 0.16
N TRP A 350 18.29 0.87 0.20
CA TRP A 350 17.68 1.81 1.13
C TRP A 350 17.71 1.32 2.58
N ALA A 351 17.79 0.02 2.84
CA ALA A 351 18.05 -0.51 4.17
C ALA A 351 19.43 -0.12 4.68
N ASP A 352 20.45 -0.19 3.81
CA ASP A 352 21.85 0.06 4.17
C ASP A 352 22.20 1.56 4.25
N TYR A 353 21.67 2.39 3.37
CA TYR A 353 22.12 3.78 3.19
C TYR A 353 21.15 4.86 3.67
N ARG A 354 19.93 4.49 4.06
CA ARG A 354 18.85 5.43 4.37
C ARG A 354 19.25 6.48 5.40
N ASP A 355 19.78 6.07 6.54
CA ASP A 355 20.06 6.97 7.66
C ASP A 355 21.11 8.03 7.30
N ASP A 356 22.16 7.63 6.59
CA ASP A 356 23.22 8.53 6.14
C ASP A 356 22.71 9.50 5.07
N ILE A 357 21.93 9.00 4.10
CA ILE A 357 21.34 9.82 3.06
C ILE A 357 20.29 10.78 3.63
N ASP A 358 19.44 10.34 4.55
CA ASP A 358 18.46 11.20 5.23
C ASP A 358 19.14 12.33 5.99
N ALA A 359 20.22 12.06 6.72
CA ALA A 359 20.99 13.09 7.43
C ALA A 359 21.55 14.14 6.45
N LYS A 360 22.09 13.69 5.32
CA LYS A 360 22.64 14.56 4.27
C LYS A 360 21.53 15.37 3.57
N TRP A 361 20.39 14.73 3.29
CA TRP A 361 19.20 15.35 2.73
C TRP A 361 18.67 16.48 3.63
N GLN A 362 18.52 16.23 4.94
CA GLN A 362 18.05 17.26 5.88
C GLN A 362 19.02 18.44 5.96
N ALA A 363 20.34 18.18 5.96
CA ALA A 363 21.34 19.23 5.92
C ALA A 363 21.27 20.07 4.64
N TRP A 364 21.00 19.44 3.48
CA TRP A 364 20.83 20.12 2.21
C TRP A 364 19.52 20.91 2.14
N LEU A 365 18.42 20.38 2.68
CA LEU A 365 17.14 21.11 2.72
C LEU A 365 17.21 22.39 3.55
N ALA A 366 18.03 22.38 4.62
CA ALA A 366 18.18 23.52 5.54
C ALA A 366 19.01 24.67 4.97
N GLN A 367 19.72 24.49 3.86
CA GLN A 367 20.50 25.53 3.17
C GLN A 367 19.61 26.41 2.30
#